data_3abc192f6e14b44e29a7d86ac77efc71
#
_entry.id   3abc192f6e14b44e29a7d86ac77efc71
#
_cell.length_a   1.000
_cell.length_b   1.000
_cell.length_c   1.000
_cell.angle_alpha   90.00
_cell.angle_beta   90.00
_cell.angle_gamma   90.00
#
_symmetry.space_group_name_H-M   'P 1'
#
loop_
_entity.id
_entity.type
_entity.pdbx_description
1 polymer ?
#
loop_
_entity_poly.entity_id
_entity_poly.type
_entity_poly.pdbx_seq_one_letter_code
_entity_poly.pdbx_strand_id
1 'polypeptide(L)'
;MKSYGELDRLDDARKELLKLEKCSQGIVNEMYRYSYLTLKSRLYWNIGEKEYVYEHLDELIKGGIDDSNAADYIEDVSDLCGLLKDMQEFDKWKRVILAFEQHAKKQNSIYYEMILNEMWLDYYKELGDIEQYVKLCIHYVDVAQQQKKADNEERACAIDLKIELQEKEEQRRHAEIRSNQDALTGLGNRYMLEKDAVDVFEHAIK
;
A
#
# COMPACT_ATOMS: atom_id res chain seq x y z
N MET A 1 21.86 -10.05 -28.99
CA MET A 1 20.71 -10.94 -29.29
C MET A 1 19.90 -11.04 -28.03
N LYS A 2 18.68 -10.48 -27.98
CA LYS A 2 17.80 -10.57 -26.80
C LYS A 2 17.31 -12.02 -26.68
N SER A 3 17.24 -12.55 -25.45
CA SER A 3 16.73 -13.92 -25.23
C SER A 3 15.22 -13.99 -25.51
N TYR A 4 14.72 -15.18 -25.87
CA TYR A 4 13.28 -15.39 -26.11
C TYR A 4 12.42 -14.93 -24.93
N GLY A 5 12.88 -15.12 -23.69
CA GLY A 5 12.16 -14.66 -22.50
C GLY A 5 12.12 -13.14 -22.31
N GLU A 6 13.06 -12.38 -22.90
CA GLU A 6 13.01 -10.93 -22.90
C GLU A 6 12.04 -10.39 -23.95
N LEU A 7 11.88 -11.07 -25.08
CA LEU A 7 10.92 -10.72 -26.12
C LEU A 7 9.48 -10.93 -25.64
N ASP A 8 9.19 -12.05 -24.98
CA ASP A 8 7.87 -12.34 -24.40
C ASP A 8 7.47 -11.27 -23.34
N ARG A 9 8.43 -10.83 -22.51
CA ARG A 9 8.19 -9.76 -21.52
C ARG A 9 7.91 -8.40 -22.17
N LEU A 10 8.55 -8.08 -23.29
CA LEU A 10 8.30 -6.85 -24.02
C LEU A 10 6.92 -6.82 -24.68
N ASP A 11 6.49 -7.95 -25.24
CA ASP A 11 5.16 -8.06 -25.85
C ASP A 11 4.05 -7.99 -24.80
N ASP A 12 4.27 -8.55 -23.61
CA ASP A 12 3.33 -8.41 -22.50
C ASP A 12 3.30 -6.96 -21.96
N ALA A 13 4.45 -6.31 -21.84
CA ALA A 13 4.52 -4.89 -21.47
C ALA A 13 3.76 -3.99 -22.45
N ARG A 14 3.88 -4.26 -23.78
CA ARG A 14 3.11 -3.54 -24.81
C ARG A 14 1.61 -3.78 -24.70
N LYS A 15 1.18 -4.99 -24.39
CA LYS A 15 -0.24 -5.30 -24.18
C LYS A 15 -0.80 -4.55 -22.95
N GLU A 16 -0.03 -4.51 -21.86
CA GLU A 16 -0.43 -3.77 -20.67
C GLU A 16 -0.49 -2.26 -20.93
N LEU A 17 0.46 -1.71 -21.68
CA LEU A 17 0.44 -0.32 -22.11
C LEU A 17 -0.84 0.02 -22.89
N LEU A 18 -1.22 -0.81 -23.86
CA LEU A 18 -2.46 -0.61 -24.63
C LEU A 18 -3.73 -0.69 -23.76
N LYS A 19 -3.74 -1.54 -22.74
CA LYS A 19 -4.85 -1.59 -21.77
C LYS A 19 -4.90 -0.30 -20.94
N LEU A 20 -3.74 0.14 -20.45
CA LEU A 20 -3.59 1.34 -19.65
C LEU A 20 -4.07 2.57 -20.43
N GLU A 21 -3.69 2.71 -21.70
CA GLU A 21 -4.12 3.80 -22.57
C GLU A 21 -5.63 3.84 -22.82
N LYS A 22 -6.24 2.66 -22.94
CA LYS A 22 -7.71 2.56 -23.06
C LYS A 22 -8.43 2.94 -21.75
N CYS A 23 -7.88 2.57 -20.61
CA CYS A 23 -8.46 2.90 -19.31
C CYS A 23 -8.29 4.38 -18.96
N SER A 24 -7.25 5.05 -19.47
CA SER A 24 -6.95 6.45 -19.16
C SER A 24 -7.84 7.47 -19.88
N GLN A 25 -8.61 7.03 -20.88
CA GLN A 25 -9.58 7.88 -21.58
C GLN A 25 -10.73 8.24 -20.64
N GLY A 26 -10.53 9.25 -19.80
CA GLY A 26 -11.53 9.70 -18.81
C GLY A 26 -11.00 9.91 -17.40
N ILE A 27 -9.71 9.79 -17.18
CA ILE A 27 -9.09 10.12 -15.89
C ILE A 27 -9.17 11.65 -15.70
N VAL A 28 -10.11 12.07 -14.86
CA VAL A 28 -10.35 13.47 -14.51
C VAL A 28 -9.60 13.88 -13.24
N ASN A 29 -9.17 12.91 -12.42
CA ASN A 29 -8.53 13.16 -11.13
C ASN A 29 -7.00 13.27 -11.31
N GLU A 30 -6.45 14.41 -10.88
CA GLU A 30 -5.00 14.66 -10.93
C GLU A 30 -4.17 13.60 -10.18
N MET A 31 -4.74 13.03 -9.13
CA MET A 31 -4.17 11.94 -8.36
C MET A 31 -3.85 10.73 -9.26
N TYR A 32 -4.82 10.21 -9.96
CA TYR A 32 -4.61 9.08 -10.87
C TYR A 32 -3.78 9.44 -12.10
N ARG A 33 -3.75 10.72 -12.47
CA ARG A 33 -2.95 11.21 -13.59
C ARG A 33 -1.46 11.03 -13.34
N TYR A 34 -0.98 11.32 -12.13
CA TYR A 34 0.43 11.15 -11.78
C TYR A 34 0.84 9.68 -11.79
N SER A 35 0.11 8.82 -11.08
CA SER A 35 0.32 7.37 -11.09
C SER A 35 0.30 6.78 -12.50
N TYR A 36 -0.66 7.21 -13.32
CA TYR A 36 -0.73 6.82 -14.73
C TYR A 36 0.52 7.23 -15.51
N LEU A 37 0.97 8.47 -15.36
CA LEU A 37 2.13 8.98 -16.07
C LEU A 37 3.42 8.26 -15.66
N THR A 38 3.60 8.00 -14.37
CA THR A 38 4.74 7.27 -13.82
C THR A 38 4.78 5.84 -14.35
N LEU A 39 3.67 5.12 -14.25
CA LEU A 39 3.57 3.75 -14.76
C LEU A 39 3.77 3.67 -16.28
N LYS A 40 3.17 4.58 -17.03
CA LYS A 40 3.32 4.68 -18.48
C LYS A 40 4.78 4.93 -18.86
N SER A 41 5.45 5.87 -18.22
CA SER A 41 6.86 6.18 -18.47
C SER A 41 7.77 4.99 -18.14
N ARG A 42 7.48 4.25 -17.09
CA ARG A 42 8.21 3.01 -16.74
C ARG A 42 8.04 1.93 -17.83
N LEU A 43 6.84 1.76 -18.35
CA LEU A 43 6.58 0.83 -19.44
C LEU A 43 7.29 1.24 -20.74
N TYR A 44 7.23 2.52 -21.13
CA TYR A 44 7.95 3.03 -22.30
C TYR A 44 9.47 2.85 -22.17
N TRP A 45 10.03 3.10 -20.98
CA TRP A 45 11.43 2.83 -20.69
C TRP A 45 11.79 1.36 -20.92
N ASN A 46 10.98 0.44 -20.39
CA ASN A 46 11.21 -0.99 -20.47
C ASN A 46 11.12 -1.56 -21.90
N ILE A 47 10.24 -1.01 -22.74
CA ILE A 47 10.15 -1.40 -24.16
C ILE A 47 11.19 -0.73 -25.03
N GLY A 48 11.97 0.21 -24.50
CA GLY A 48 13.07 0.89 -25.18
C GLY A 48 12.68 2.17 -25.93
N GLU A 49 11.43 2.63 -25.78
CA GLU A 49 10.92 3.89 -26.36
C GLU A 49 11.24 5.07 -25.43
N LYS A 50 12.52 5.37 -25.30
CA LYS A 50 13.05 6.30 -24.31
C LYS A 50 12.68 7.75 -24.58
N GLU A 51 12.46 8.14 -25.81
CA GLU A 51 12.11 9.50 -26.23
C GLU A 51 10.86 10.00 -25.49
N TYR A 52 9.82 9.16 -25.39
CA TYR A 52 8.62 9.48 -24.64
C TYR A 52 8.93 9.86 -23.18
N VAL A 53 9.84 9.12 -22.54
CA VAL A 53 10.20 9.35 -21.12
C VAL A 53 10.92 10.68 -20.96
N TYR A 54 11.86 11.01 -21.84
CA TYR A 54 12.58 12.29 -21.80
C TYR A 54 11.65 13.49 -22.03
N GLU A 55 10.65 13.36 -22.92
CA GLU A 55 9.66 14.41 -23.17
C GLU A 55 8.79 14.72 -21.95
N HIS A 56 8.47 13.70 -21.14
CA HIS A 56 7.58 13.83 -19.97
C HIS A 56 8.34 13.92 -18.63
N LEU A 57 9.67 13.88 -18.66
CA LEU A 57 10.49 13.78 -17.46
C LEU A 57 10.31 14.97 -16.50
N ASP A 58 10.20 16.18 -17.02
CA ASP A 58 10.01 17.37 -16.19
C ASP A 58 8.63 17.39 -15.53
N GLU A 59 7.58 16.91 -16.21
CA GLU A 59 6.24 16.74 -15.62
C GLU A 59 6.25 15.68 -14.51
N LEU A 60 6.92 14.56 -14.73
CA LEU A 60 7.10 13.49 -13.72
C LEU A 60 7.80 14.02 -12.47
N ILE A 61 8.93 14.73 -12.65
CA ILE A 61 9.70 15.28 -11.53
C ILE A 61 8.88 16.32 -10.79
N LYS A 62 8.15 17.18 -11.49
CA LYS A 62 7.29 18.19 -10.88
C LYS A 62 6.20 17.51 -10.03
N GLY A 63 5.55 16.48 -10.54
CA GLY A 63 4.56 15.71 -9.79
C GLY A 63 5.13 15.02 -8.55
N GLY A 64 6.35 14.45 -8.64
CA GLY A 64 7.03 13.81 -7.51
C GLY A 64 7.55 14.78 -6.43
N ILE A 65 7.70 16.08 -6.78
CA ILE A 65 8.16 17.13 -5.85
C ILE A 65 6.98 17.89 -5.24
N ASP A 66 5.81 17.90 -5.88
CA ASP A 66 4.66 18.66 -5.42
C ASP A 66 4.10 18.09 -4.11
N ASP A 67 4.17 18.90 -3.07
CA ASP A 67 3.97 18.54 -1.66
C ASP A 67 2.50 18.31 -1.28
N SER A 68 1.55 18.62 -2.16
CA SER A 68 0.14 18.63 -1.79
C SER A 68 -0.44 17.24 -1.52
N ASN A 69 0.15 16.16 -2.08
CA ASN A 69 -0.37 14.80 -1.98
C ASN A 69 0.72 13.72 -1.92
N ALA A 70 1.97 14.07 -1.57
CA ALA A 70 3.11 13.13 -1.62
C ALA A 70 2.92 11.88 -0.71
N ALA A 71 2.04 11.95 0.30
CA ALA A 71 1.67 10.81 1.13
C ALA A 71 0.92 9.72 0.36
N ASP A 72 0.10 10.13 -0.60
CA ASP A 72 -0.75 9.23 -1.37
C ASP A 72 0.00 8.56 -2.53
N TYR A 73 1.22 9.06 -2.84
CA TYR A 73 2.02 8.66 -4.01
C TYR A 73 3.36 8.03 -3.68
N ILE A 74 3.54 7.47 -2.49
CA ILE A 74 4.81 6.88 -2.06
C ILE A 74 5.34 5.88 -3.08
N GLU A 75 4.49 4.99 -3.58
CA GLU A 75 4.85 3.98 -4.57
C GLU A 75 5.27 4.63 -5.89
N ASP A 76 4.52 5.65 -6.34
CA ASP A 76 4.83 6.37 -7.59
C ASP A 76 6.15 7.15 -7.48
N VAL A 77 6.43 7.77 -6.32
CA VAL A 77 7.71 8.45 -6.07
C VAL A 77 8.87 7.45 -6.05
N SER A 78 8.67 6.27 -5.46
CA SER A 78 9.65 5.19 -5.46
C SER A 78 9.91 4.66 -6.88
N ASP A 79 8.86 4.47 -7.67
CA ASP A 79 8.96 4.08 -9.08
C ASP A 79 9.67 5.13 -9.93
N LEU A 80 9.40 6.42 -9.69
CA LEU A 80 10.12 7.52 -10.33
C LEU A 80 11.61 7.49 -9.96
N CYS A 81 11.96 7.29 -8.69
CA CYS A 81 13.35 7.13 -8.27
C CYS A 81 14.02 5.95 -9.00
N GLY A 82 13.34 4.81 -9.12
CA GLY A 82 13.82 3.67 -9.88
C GLY A 82 14.02 3.97 -11.38
N LEU A 83 13.13 4.76 -11.98
CA LEU A 83 13.26 5.20 -13.37
C LEU A 83 14.46 6.13 -13.54
N LEU A 84 14.63 7.13 -12.67
CA LEU A 84 15.76 8.06 -12.69
C LEU A 84 17.10 7.35 -12.47
N LYS A 85 17.14 6.32 -11.63
CA LYS A 85 18.28 5.42 -11.46
C LYS A 85 18.65 4.73 -12.78
N ASP A 86 17.69 4.11 -13.46
CA ASP A 86 17.91 3.41 -14.73
C ASP A 86 18.35 4.38 -15.86
N MET A 87 17.91 5.63 -15.78
CA MET A 87 18.32 6.72 -16.67
C MET A 87 19.69 7.30 -16.33
N GLN A 88 20.25 6.98 -15.16
CA GLN A 88 21.47 7.59 -14.60
C GLN A 88 21.36 9.12 -14.38
N GLU A 89 20.15 9.61 -14.13
CA GLU A 89 19.85 11.02 -13.87
C GLU A 89 20.01 11.37 -12.39
N PHE A 90 21.22 11.22 -11.85
CA PHE A 90 21.52 11.32 -10.41
C PHE A 90 21.11 12.65 -9.77
N ASP A 91 21.29 13.77 -10.45
CA ASP A 91 20.93 15.09 -9.90
C ASP A 91 19.41 15.23 -9.74
N LYS A 92 18.64 14.73 -10.72
CA LYS A 92 17.18 14.73 -10.69
C LYS A 92 16.67 13.75 -9.62
N TRP A 93 17.28 12.56 -9.55
CA TRP A 93 16.98 11.57 -8.53
C TRP A 93 17.17 12.12 -7.12
N LYS A 94 18.31 12.74 -6.85
CA LYS A 94 18.58 13.40 -5.57
C LYS A 94 17.55 14.47 -5.22
N ARG A 95 17.13 15.28 -6.20
CA ARG A 95 16.10 16.31 -5.98
C ARG A 95 14.76 15.71 -5.55
N VAL A 96 14.36 14.61 -6.15
CA VAL A 96 13.11 13.89 -5.79
C VAL A 96 13.21 13.34 -4.36
N ILE A 97 14.32 12.68 -4.00
CA ILE A 97 14.53 12.18 -2.64
C ILE A 97 14.49 13.32 -1.61
N LEU A 98 15.15 14.45 -1.87
CA LEU A 98 15.16 15.61 -0.97
C LEU A 98 13.76 16.21 -0.77
N ALA A 99 12.93 16.24 -1.80
CA ALA A 99 11.55 16.70 -1.69
C ALA A 99 10.73 15.72 -0.84
N PHE A 100 10.87 14.43 -1.09
CA PHE A 100 10.21 13.40 -0.27
C PHE A 100 10.68 13.43 1.20
N GLU A 101 11.95 13.69 1.46
CA GLU A 101 12.50 13.86 2.81
C GLU A 101 11.80 14.98 3.59
N GLN A 102 11.56 16.13 2.95
CA GLN A 102 10.83 17.23 3.60
C GLN A 102 9.39 16.82 3.95
N HIS A 103 8.77 16.04 3.09
CA HIS A 103 7.44 15.51 3.33
C HIS A 103 7.44 14.46 4.45
N ALA A 104 8.33 13.48 4.40
CA ALA A 104 8.46 12.42 5.40
C ALA A 104 8.68 12.98 6.82
N LYS A 105 9.49 14.03 6.95
CA LYS A 105 9.71 14.72 8.23
C LYS A 105 8.44 15.36 8.81
N LYS A 106 7.53 15.87 7.97
CA LYS A 106 6.25 16.44 8.42
C LYS A 106 5.30 15.36 8.96
N GLN A 107 5.34 14.17 8.38
CA GLN A 107 4.48 13.06 8.78
C GLN A 107 4.87 12.43 10.12
N ASN A 108 6.11 12.59 10.55
CA ASN A 108 6.66 12.04 11.80
C ASN A 108 6.31 10.54 12.01
N SER A 109 6.44 9.75 10.96
CA SER A 109 6.09 8.34 10.90
C SER A 109 7.32 7.49 10.60
N ILE A 110 7.52 6.43 11.38
CA ILE A 110 8.60 5.45 11.19
C ILE A 110 8.51 4.82 9.79
N TYR A 111 7.30 4.61 9.28
CA TYR A 111 7.06 4.06 7.95
C TYR A 111 7.66 4.95 6.84
N TYR A 112 7.42 6.27 6.91
CA TYR A 112 8.00 7.21 5.94
C TYR A 112 9.52 7.33 6.06
N GLU A 113 10.03 7.28 7.29
CA GLU A 113 11.48 7.29 7.54
C GLU A 113 12.14 6.04 6.97
N MET A 114 11.53 4.89 7.07
CA MET A 114 12.04 3.63 6.51
C MET A 114 12.12 3.71 4.97
N ILE A 115 11.07 4.16 4.31
CA ILE A 115 11.06 4.31 2.84
C ILE A 115 12.10 5.34 2.38
N LEU A 116 12.20 6.48 3.08
CA LEU A 116 13.22 7.49 2.79
C LEU A 116 14.63 6.92 2.90
N ASN A 117 14.89 6.12 3.94
CA ASN A 117 16.18 5.47 4.11
C ASN A 117 16.47 4.48 2.98
N GLU A 118 15.47 3.72 2.51
CA GLU A 118 15.62 2.83 1.34
C GLU A 118 15.98 3.60 0.07
N MET A 119 15.31 4.73 -0.19
CA MET A 119 15.62 5.59 -1.34
C MET A 119 17.05 6.13 -1.29
N TRP A 120 17.51 6.59 -0.11
CA TRP A 120 18.88 7.07 0.06
C TRP A 120 19.92 5.94 -0.01
N LEU A 121 19.61 4.75 0.50
CA LEU A 121 20.48 3.57 0.39
C LEU A 121 20.70 3.20 -1.08
N ASP A 122 19.63 3.14 -1.87
CA ASP A 122 19.74 2.87 -3.30
C ASP A 122 20.57 3.95 -4.02
N TYR A 123 20.35 5.23 -3.70
CA TYR A 123 21.09 6.33 -4.28
C TYR A 123 22.59 6.24 -3.98
N TYR A 124 22.99 6.10 -2.71
CA TYR A 124 24.39 6.04 -2.33
C TYR A 124 25.09 4.78 -2.85
N LYS A 125 24.37 3.68 -2.93
CA LYS A 125 24.88 2.45 -3.53
C LYS A 125 25.22 2.63 -5.01
N GLU A 126 24.35 3.24 -5.79
CA GLU A 126 24.59 3.49 -7.23
C GLU A 126 25.68 4.56 -7.45
N LEU A 127 25.76 5.56 -6.60
CA LEU A 127 26.79 6.57 -6.63
C LEU A 127 28.18 6.02 -6.23
N GLY A 128 28.22 4.88 -5.53
CA GLY A 128 29.45 4.32 -4.98
C GLY A 128 29.97 5.04 -3.72
N ASP A 129 29.13 5.85 -3.06
CA ASP A 129 29.45 6.52 -1.80
C ASP A 129 29.28 5.54 -0.63
N ILE A 130 30.32 4.71 -0.44
CA ILE A 130 30.30 3.65 0.57
C ILE A 130 30.22 4.23 2.00
N GLU A 131 30.80 5.40 2.24
CA GLU A 131 30.77 6.01 3.58
C GLU A 131 29.34 6.37 4.00
N GLN A 132 28.60 7.07 3.15
CA GLN A 132 27.20 7.44 3.41
C GLN A 132 26.31 6.21 3.41
N TYR A 133 26.53 5.26 2.51
CA TYR A 133 25.79 4.01 2.47
C TYR A 133 25.90 3.23 3.80
N VAL A 134 27.10 3.04 4.33
CA VAL A 134 27.30 2.29 5.60
C VAL A 134 26.68 3.02 6.78
N LYS A 135 26.86 4.36 6.87
CA LYS A 135 26.22 5.15 7.93
C LYS A 135 24.70 4.98 7.92
N LEU A 136 24.11 5.03 6.74
CA LEU A 136 22.67 4.90 6.59
C LEU A 136 22.19 3.47 6.84
N CYS A 137 22.96 2.43 6.49
CA CYS A 137 22.62 1.05 6.83
C CYS A 137 22.48 0.84 8.34
N ILE A 138 23.36 1.43 9.14
CA ILE A 138 23.28 1.34 10.61
C ILE A 138 21.98 1.99 11.10
N HIS A 139 21.70 3.20 10.64
CA HIS A 139 20.46 3.91 10.99
C HIS A 139 19.20 3.16 10.54
N TYR A 140 19.21 2.61 9.33
CA TYR A 140 18.10 1.82 8.80
C TYR A 140 17.77 0.59 9.66
N VAL A 141 18.79 -0.09 10.16
CA VAL A 141 18.60 -1.26 11.06
C VAL A 141 17.88 -0.85 12.34
N ASP A 142 18.24 0.29 12.93
CA ASP A 142 17.59 0.81 14.13
C ASP A 142 16.12 1.19 13.87
N VAL A 143 15.84 1.87 12.77
CA VAL A 143 14.48 2.24 12.35
C VAL A 143 13.64 0.99 12.06
N ALA A 144 14.18 0.01 11.34
CA ALA A 144 13.49 -1.24 11.04
C ALA A 144 13.16 -2.07 12.30
N GLN A 145 14.04 -2.05 13.30
CA GLN A 145 13.76 -2.68 14.60
C GLN A 145 12.64 -1.99 15.36
N GLN A 146 12.60 -0.66 15.33
CA GLN A 146 11.53 0.12 15.96
C GLN A 146 10.18 -0.15 15.27
N GLN A 147 10.14 -0.17 13.93
CA GLN A 147 8.94 -0.51 13.18
C GLN A 147 8.43 -1.91 13.52
N LYS A 148 9.32 -2.90 13.52
CA LYS A 148 8.96 -4.28 13.89
C LYS A 148 8.38 -4.39 15.30
N LYS A 149 8.89 -3.58 16.23
CA LYS A 149 8.37 -3.55 17.61
C LYS A 149 6.96 -2.94 17.62
N ALA A 150 6.74 -1.82 16.94
CA ALA A 150 5.43 -1.19 16.82
C ALA A 150 4.39 -2.12 16.18
N ASP A 151 4.74 -2.79 15.08
CA ASP A 151 3.87 -3.77 14.41
C ASP A 151 3.49 -4.94 15.33
N ASN A 152 4.44 -5.43 16.14
CA ASN A 152 4.17 -6.50 17.10
C ASN A 152 3.23 -6.05 18.23
N GLU A 153 3.39 -4.84 18.73
CA GLU A 153 2.52 -4.25 19.75
C GLU A 153 1.08 -4.07 19.21
N GLU A 154 0.95 -3.57 17.98
CA GLU A 154 -0.34 -3.43 17.31
C GLU A 154 -1.05 -4.78 17.11
N ARG A 155 -0.29 -5.80 16.64
CA ARG A 155 -0.83 -7.17 16.48
C ARG A 155 -1.27 -7.77 17.80
N ALA A 156 -0.50 -7.58 18.88
CA ALA A 156 -0.87 -8.05 20.21
C ALA A 156 -2.17 -7.40 20.66
N CYS A 157 -2.31 -6.09 20.53
CA CYS A 157 -3.53 -5.36 20.87
C CYS A 157 -4.75 -5.84 20.05
N ALA A 158 -4.58 -6.10 18.75
CA ALA A 158 -5.63 -6.63 17.90
C ALA A 158 -6.08 -8.04 18.32
N ILE A 159 -5.15 -8.88 18.77
CA ILE A 159 -5.47 -10.22 19.30
C ILE A 159 -6.25 -10.10 20.61
N ASP A 160 -5.81 -9.26 21.54
CA ASP A 160 -6.49 -9.03 22.82
C ASP A 160 -7.92 -8.54 22.61
N LEU A 161 -8.11 -7.56 21.72
CA LEU A 161 -9.45 -7.07 21.36
C LEU A 161 -10.35 -8.17 20.77
N LYS A 162 -9.79 -9.05 19.95
CA LYS A 162 -10.52 -10.18 19.36
C LYS A 162 -10.97 -11.17 20.44
N ILE A 163 -10.10 -11.46 21.41
CA ILE A 163 -10.43 -12.33 22.56
C ILE A 163 -11.56 -11.71 23.37
N GLU A 164 -11.48 -10.42 23.73
CA GLU A 164 -12.54 -9.74 24.46
C GLU A 164 -13.89 -9.76 23.73
N LEU A 165 -13.88 -9.58 22.42
CA LEU A 165 -15.09 -9.65 21.60
C LEU A 165 -15.69 -11.05 21.62
N GLN A 166 -14.87 -12.09 21.50
CA GLN A 166 -15.33 -13.49 21.58
C GLN A 166 -15.94 -13.82 22.96
N GLU A 167 -15.29 -13.40 24.04
CA GLU A 167 -15.81 -13.60 25.39
C GLU A 167 -17.16 -12.91 25.61
N LYS A 168 -17.29 -11.65 25.10
CA LYS A 168 -18.57 -10.92 25.16
C LYS A 168 -19.67 -11.60 24.34
N GLU A 169 -19.34 -12.13 23.17
CA GLU A 169 -20.30 -12.88 22.34
C GLU A 169 -20.76 -14.17 23.03
N GLU A 170 -19.84 -14.90 23.65
CA GLU A 170 -20.19 -16.11 24.42
C GLU A 170 -21.03 -15.75 25.63
N GLN A 171 -20.72 -14.74 26.40
CA GLN A 171 -21.53 -14.27 27.52
C GLN A 171 -22.95 -13.88 27.07
N ARG A 172 -23.06 -13.15 25.93
CA ARG A 172 -24.34 -12.78 25.35
C ARG A 172 -25.13 -14.01 24.95
N ARG A 173 -24.49 -14.98 24.29
CA ARG A 173 -25.15 -16.26 23.91
C ARG A 173 -25.63 -17.04 25.12
N HIS A 174 -24.83 -17.15 26.16
CA HIS A 174 -25.22 -17.79 27.40
C HIS A 174 -26.36 -17.06 28.12
N ALA A 175 -26.39 -15.74 28.10
CA ALA A 175 -27.47 -14.94 28.65
C ALA A 175 -28.77 -15.14 27.84
N GLU A 176 -28.68 -15.18 26.51
CA GLU A 176 -29.79 -15.40 25.61
C GLU A 176 -30.40 -16.80 25.81
N ILE A 177 -29.56 -17.85 25.90
CA ILE A 177 -30.02 -19.22 26.21
C ILE A 177 -30.75 -19.25 27.55
N ARG A 178 -30.18 -18.65 28.60
CA ARG A 178 -30.83 -18.61 29.94
C ARG A 178 -32.12 -17.80 29.93
N SER A 179 -32.20 -16.73 29.15
CA SER A 179 -33.42 -15.93 29.02
C SER A 179 -34.53 -16.63 28.26
N ASN A 180 -34.19 -17.59 27.40
CA ASN A 180 -35.14 -18.32 26.56
C ASN A 180 -35.60 -19.64 27.18
N GLN A 181 -35.03 -20.05 28.32
CA GLN A 181 -35.38 -21.29 29.03
C GLN A 181 -36.20 -21.02 30.27
N ASP A 182 -37.15 -21.92 30.56
CA ASP A 182 -37.85 -21.95 31.82
C ASP A 182 -36.96 -22.53 32.93
N ALA A 183 -36.83 -21.81 34.04
CA ALA A 183 -35.90 -22.13 35.11
C ALA A 183 -36.17 -23.46 35.85
N LEU A 184 -37.41 -24.00 35.77
CA LEU A 184 -37.79 -25.20 36.46
C LEU A 184 -37.69 -26.45 35.58
N THR A 185 -38.04 -26.31 34.31
CA THR A 185 -38.13 -27.45 33.39
C THR A 185 -36.96 -27.54 32.41
N GLY A 186 -36.19 -26.47 32.23
CA GLY A 186 -35.12 -26.37 31.23
C GLY A 186 -35.63 -26.35 29.78
N LEU A 187 -36.92 -26.31 29.56
CA LEU A 187 -37.54 -26.22 28.24
C LEU A 187 -37.62 -24.76 27.78
N GLY A 188 -37.91 -24.55 26.50
CA GLY A 188 -38.17 -23.21 25.97
C GLY A 188 -39.30 -22.52 26.72
N ASN A 189 -39.07 -21.29 27.15
CA ASN A 189 -40.08 -20.48 27.81
C ASN A 189 -41.13 -19.96 26.81
N ARG A 190 -42.18 -19.33 27.32
CA ARG A 190 -43.25 -18.79 26.48
C ARG A 190 -42.75 -17.80 25.41
N TYR A 191 -41.74 -17.00 25.72
CA TYR A 191 -41.15 -16.03 24.78
C TYR A 191 -40.45 -16.73 23.61
N MET A 192 -39.70 -17.79 23.87
CA MET A 192 -39.06 -18.58 22.82
C MET A 192 -40.11 -19.24 21.91
N LEU A 193 -41.15 -19.83 22.48
CA LEU A 193 -42.25 -20.45 21.71
C LEU A 193 -42.98 -19.43 20.82
N GLU A 194 -43.25 -18.23 21.31
CA GLU A 194 -43.90 -17.18 20.54
C GLU A 194 -42.97 -16.70 19.37
N LYS A 195 -41.70 -16.61 19.59
CA LYS A 195 -40.69 -16.21 18.54
C LYS A 195 -40.60 -17.30 17.46
N ASP A 196 -40.38 -18.56 17.87
CA ASP A 196 -40.24 -19.68 16.93
C ASP A 196 -41.54 -19.92 16.12
N ALA A 197 -42.72 -19.69 16.73
CA ALA A 197 -44.00 -19.79 16.03
C ALA A 197 -44.13 -18.75 14.91
N VAL A 198 -43.64 -17.52 15.10
CA VAL A 198 -43.65 -16.46 14.08
C VAL A 198 -42.72 -16.84 12.93
N ASP A 199 -41.49 -17.28 13.23
CA ASP A 199 -40.50 -17.66 12.22
C ASP A 199 -41.00 -18.86 11.37
N VAL A 200 -41.60 -19.86 11.99
CA VAL A 200 -42.20 -21.01 11.27
C VAL A 200 -43.37 -20.57 10.42
N PHE A 201 -44.20 -19.66 10.91
CA PHE A 201 -45.37 -19.17 10.16
C PHE A 201 -44.96 -18.34 8.94
N GLU A 202 -43.95 -17.48 9.06
CA GLU A 202 -43.43 -16.70 7.96
C GLU A 202 -42.77 -17.57 6.87
N HIS A 203 -42.12 -18.68 7.25
CA HIS A 203 -41.54 -19.63 6.29
C HIS A 203 -42.56 -20.52 5.61
N ALA A 204 -43.72 -20.75 6.25
CA ALA A 204 -44.78 -21.58 5.69
C ALA A 204 -45.67 -20.83 4.67
N ILE A 205 -45.59 -19.51 4.63
CA ILE A 205 -46.39 -18.66 3.72
C ILE A 205 -45.63 -18.31 2.41
N LYS A 206 -44.35 -18.60 2.35
CA LYS A 206 -43.50 -18.46 1.13
C LYS A 206 -43.51 -19.74 0.32
#